data_fb984d994e1515b261dfa09a6a5723b7
#
_entry.id   fb984d994e1515b261dfa09a6a5723b7
#
_cell.length_a   1.000
_cell.length_b   1.000
_cell.length_c   1.000
_cell.angle_alpha   90.00
_cell.angle_beta   90.00
_cell.angle_gamma   90.00
#
_symmetry.space_group_name_H-M   'P 1'
#
loop_
_entity.id
_entity.type
_entity.pdbx_description
1 polymer ?
#
loop_
_entity_poly.entity_id
_entity_poly.type
_entity_poly.pdbx_seq_one_letter_code
_entity_poly.pdbx_strand_id
1 'polypeptide(L)'
;MNFEILDFPWSHGYSESFVEDEFAKKMNKEFPKWDSPIWDKWGKVFDTEYGYKKMLTDKFIMSVMTPTIRSFIEQLESPEFISTVSEATGIDDLLIDDELYGGGLFLHPTGSHLTTHVDFNFNNDIKLYRAVNLLYYMSDDCEGGDFELYDTDLQKQKSVPPKLNTCILFATNNKTYHGVNKVISGYRKLLSLWYYTKEPTKDLSEQPHRTLWVK
;
A
#
# COMPACT_ATOMS: atom_id res chain seq x y z
N MET A 1 9.35 10.45 -10.26
CA MET A 1 9.03 9.54 -9.13
C MET A 1 10.31 8.78 -8.76
N ASN A 2 10.94 9.12 -7.65
CA ASN A 2 12.21 8.51 -7.23
C ASN A 2 12.11 8.10 -5.75
N PHE A 3 12.93 7.13 -5.36
CA PHE A 3 13.02 6.65 -3.99
C PHE A 3 14.43 6.84 -3.41
N GLU A 4 14.50 7.26 -2.16
CA GLU A 4 15.66 7.04 -1.30
C GLU A 4 15.56 5.61 -0.75
N ILE A 5 16.62 4.83 -0.88
CA ILE A 5 16.65 3.45 -0.36
C ILE A 5 17.22 3.46 1.05
N LEU A 6 16.46 2.94 1.98
CA LEU A 6 16.77 2.83 3.40
C LEU A 6 16.81 1.36 3.78
N ASP A 7 17.90 0.89 4.40
CA ASP A 7 18.13 -0.54 4.66
C ASP A 7 17.66 -1.03 6.03
N PHE A 8 17.22 -0.13 6.91
CA PHE A 8 16.84 -0.47 8.27
C PHE A 8 15.37 -0.15 8.57
N PRO A 9 14.60 -1.04 9.26
CA PRO A 9 14.95 -2.38 9.78
C PRO A 9 15.02 -3.46 8.69
N TRP A 10 14.54 -3.18 7.51
CA TRP A 10 14.62 -3.93 6.26
C TRP A 10 14.56 -2.94 5.08
N SER A 11 15.06 -3.36 3.93
CA SER A 11 15.21 -2.47 2.77
C SER A 11 13.85 -1.98 2.27
N HIS A 12 13.71 -0.66 2.16
CA HIS A 12 12.51 0.01 1.64
C HIS A 12 12.86 1.30 0.93
N GLY A 13 12.11 1.61 -0.12
CA GLY A 13 12.14 2.90 -0.79
C GLY A 13 11.24 3.90 -0.06
N TYR A 14 11.69 5.14 0.04
CA TYR A 14 10.98 6.24 0.67
C TYR A 14 11.03 7.51 -0.18
N SER A 15 9.94 8.26 -0.24
CA SER A 15 9.87 9.57 -0.89
C SER A 15 8.88 10.47 -0.18
N GLU A 16 9.26 11.72 0.16
CA GLU A 16 8.35 12.74 0.75
C GLU A 16 7.68 13.64 -0.30
N SER A 17 8.16 13.62 -1.54
CA SER A 17 7.65 14.41 -2.66
C SER A 17 7.63 13.53 -3.92
N PHE A 18 6.74 12.56 -3.91
CA PHE A 18 6.73 11.49 -4.91
C PHE A 18 6.27 11.96 -6.30
N VAL A 19 5.30 12.86 -6.33
CA VAL A 19 4.80 13.52 -7.54
C VAL A 19 4.80 15.04 -7.36
N GLU A 20 4.44 15.78 -8.40
CA GLU A 20 4.24 17.23 -8.31
C GLU A 20 3.17 17.56 -7.27
N ASP A 21 3.44 18.55 -6.40
CA ASP A 21 2.58 18.89 -5.25
C ASP A 21 1.15 19.25 -5.65
N GLU A 22 0.94 19.96 -6.75
CA GLU A 22 -0.40 20.31 -7.21
C GLU A 22 -1.17 19.07 -7.69
N PHE A 23 -0.49 18.09 -8.26
CA PHE A 23 -1.09 16.81 -8.63
C PHE A 23 -1.47 16.00 -7.37
N ALA A 24 -0.59 15.96 -6.36
CA ALA A 24 -0.88 15.32 -5.07
C ALA A 24 -2.10 15.95 -4.37
N LYS A 25 -2.16 17.29 -4.29
CA LYS A 25 -3.31 18.03 -3.74
C LYS A 25 -4.60 17.74 -4.48
N LYS A 26 -4.54 17.64 -5.81
CA LYS A 26 -5.69 17.31 -6.63
C LYS A 26 -6.21 15.91 -6.34
N MET A 27 -5.34 14.90 -6.24
CA MET A 27 -5.72 13.53 -5.88
C MET A 27 -6.35 13.47 -4.48
N ASN A 28 -5.78 14.17 -3.48
CA ASN A 28 -6.37 14.25 -2.15
C ASN A 28 -7.78 14.85 -2.17
N LYS A 29 -7.98 15.95 -2.92
CA LYS A 29 -9.29 16.59 -3.06
C LYS A 29 -10.32 15.68 -3.75
N GLU A 30 -9.88 14.86 -4.69
CA GLU A 30 -10.72 13.93 -5.44
C GLU A 30 -10.91 12.58 -4.73
N PHE A 31 -10.18 12.33 -3.63
CA PHE A 31 -10.31 11.10 -2.85
C PHE A 31 -11.74 10.96 -2.29
N PRO A 32 -12.38 9.79 -2.39
CA PRO A 32 -13.75 9.61 -1.93
C PRO A 32 -13.90 9.92 -0.43
N LYS A 33 -14.84 10.81 -0.09
CA LYS A 33 -15.15 11.12 1.31
C LYS A 33 -15.73 9.90 2.03
N TRP A 34 -15.67 9.90 3.37
CA TRP A 34 -16.14 8.79 4.20
C TRP A 34 -17.61 8.43 3.95
N ASP A 35 -18.46 9.42 3.73
CA ASP A 35 -19.91 9.30 3.48
C ASP A 35 -20.26 9.16 2.00
N SER A 36 -19.27 9.02 1.12
CA SER A 36 -19.50 8.85 -0.31
C SER A 36 -20.25 7.54 -0.60
N PRO A 37 -21.33 7.58 -1.40
CA PRO A 37 -22.08 6.39 -1.80
C PRO A 37 -21.25 5.39 -2.64
N ILE A 38 -20.07 5.76 -3.09
CA ILE A 38 -19.15 4.86 -3.79
C ILE A 38 -18.74 3.68 -2.90
N TRP A 39 -18.60 3.92 -1.58
CA TRP A 39 -18.24 2.87 -0.63
C TRP A 39 -19.33 1.83 -0.47
N ASP A 40 -20.61 2.24 -0.50
CA ASP A 40 -21.74 1.33 -0.35
C ASP A 40 -21.95 0.48 -1.60
N LYS A 41 -21.67 1.06 -2.76
CA LYS A 41 -21.89 0.41 -4.05
C LYS A 41 -20.73 -0.47 -4.51
N TRP A 42 -19.50 -0.02 -4.30
CA TRP A 42 -18.28 -0.61 -4.87
C TRP A 42 -17.22 -0.92 -3.81
N GLY A 43 -17.37 -0.38 -2.61
CA GLY A 43 -16.40 -0.55 -1.54
C GLY A 43 -16.60 -1.83 -0.75
N LYS A 44 -15.61 -2.13 0.07
CA LYS A 44 -15.64 -3.18 1.08
C LYS A 44 -15.26 -2.57 2.43
N VAL A 45 -15.85 -3.06 3.50
CA VAL A 45 -15.44 -2.75 4.88
C VAL A 45 -14.56 -3.89 5.37
N PHE A 46 -13.35 -3.57 5.73
CA PHE A 46 -12.50 -4.45 6.52
C PHE A 46 -12.71 -4.09 7.99
N ASP A 47 -13.37 -4.97 8.73
CA ASP A 47 -13.69 -4.81 10.14
C ASP A 47 -13.41 -6.12 10.88
N THR A 48 -12.26 -6.18 11.52
CA THR A 48 -11.77 -7.35 12.25
C THR A 48 -11.05 -6.89 13.52
N GLU A 49 -10.73 -7.84 14.41
CA GLU A 49 -9.88 -7.59 15.59
C GLU A 49 -8.49 -7.03 15.23
N TYR A 50 -8.06 -7.19 13.96
CA TYR A 50 -6.74 -6.76 13.47
C TYR A 50 -6.75 -5.37 12.82
N GLY A 51 -7.91 -4.78 12.57
CA GLY A 51 -8.03 -3.44 11.98
C GLY A 51 -9.39 -3.08 11.47
N TYR A 52 -9.54 -1.79 11.09
CA TYR A 52 -10.76 -1.24 10.52
C TYR A 52 -10.44 -0.24 9.40
N LYS A 53 -11.09 -0.38 8.26
CA LYS A 53 -10.96 0.52 7.11
C LYS A 53 -12.07 0.32 6.08
N LYS A 54 -12.33 1.34 5.25
CA LYS A 54 -13.03 1.19 3.97
C LYS A 54 -12.02 0.99 2.84
N MET A 55 -12.36 0.16 1.87
CA MET A 55 -11.51 -0.18 0.74
C MET A 55 -12.31 -0.11 -0.56
N LEU A 56 -11.71 0.48 -1.61
CA LEU A 56 -12.11 0.33 -3.00
C LEU A 56 -11.01 -0.47 -3.69
N THR A 57 -11.27 -1.73 -3.95
CA THR A 57 -10.33 -2.70 -4.51
C THR A 57 -10.94 -3.43 -5.70
N ASP A 58 -10.15 -4.26 -6.34
CA ASP A 58 -10.56 -5.10 -7.44
C ASP A 58 -10.87 -4.31 -8.74
N LYS A 59 -11.14 -5.00 -9.83
CA LYS A 59 -11.33 -4.46 -11.20
C LYS A 59 -12.29 -3.27 -11.35
N PHE A 60 -13.22 -3.12 -10.45
CA PHE A 60 -14.19 -2.02 -10.55
C PHE A 60 -13.63 -0.66 -10.17
N ILE A 61 -12.49 -0.61 -9.46
CA ILE A 61 -11.89 0.65 -9.02
C ILE A 61 -11.61 1.58 -10.20
N MET A 62 -11.05 1.07 -11.29
CA MET A 62 -10.70 1.87 -12.46
C MET A 62 -11.92 2.49 -13.16
N SER A 63 -13.09 1.87 -13.05
CA SER A 63 -14.33 2.42 -13.64
C SER A 63 -14.96 3.53 -12.84
N VAL A 64 -14.66 3.64 -11.54
CA VAL A 64 -15.32 4.58 -10.61
C VAL A 64 -14.38 5.68 -10.13
N MET A 65 -13.08 5.56 -10.34
CA MET A 65 -12.10 6.59 -9.99
C MET A 65 -12.16 7.78 -10.93
N THR A 66 -11.79 8.94 -10.39
CA THR A 66 -11.61 10.16 -11.18
C THR A 66 -10.49 9.98 -12.21
N PRO A 67 -10.53 10.72 -13.32
CA PRO A 67 -9.45 10.66 -14.32
C PRO A 67 -8.06 10.90 -13.73
N THR A 68 -7.93 11.75 -12.72
CA THR A 68 -6.65 12.05 -12.07
C THR A 68 -6.09 10.83 -11.33
N ILE A 69 -6.90 10.19 -10.48
CA ILE A 69 -6.47 9.00 -9.72
C ILE A 69 -6.22 7.83 -10.68
N ARG A 70 -7.05 7.68 -11.71
CA ARG A 70 -6.86 6.64 -12.73
C ARG A 70 -5.54 6.83 -13.49
N SER A 71 -5.26 8.03 -13.98
CA SER A 71 -3.99 8.30 -14.68
C SER A 71 -2.77 8.09 -13.80
N PHE A 72 -2.89 8.29 -12.48
CA PHE A 72 -1.82 8.00 -11.54
C PHE A 72 -1.58 6.49 -11.41
N ILE A 73 -2.65 5.68 -11.29
CA ILE A 73 -2.53 4.21 -11.29
C ILE A 73 -1.88 3.72 -12.58
N GLU A 74 -2.36 4.21 -13.75
CA GLU A 74 -1.79 3.88 -15.07
C GLU A 74 -0.29 4.23 -15.15
N GLN A 75 0.15 5.35 -14.56
CA GLN A 75 1.57 5.69 -14.48
C GLN A 75 2.36 4.73 -13.61
N LEU A 76 1.81 4.29 -12.47
CA LEU A 76 2.45 3.31 -11.59
C LEU A 76 2.53 1.91 -12.22
N GLU A 77 1.67 1.62 -13.19
CA GLU A 77 1.64 0.36 -13.95
C GLU A 77 2.44 0.44 -15.27
N SER A 78 3.00 1.62 -15.59
CA SER A 78 3.77 1.79 -16.82
C SER A 78 5.09 1.00 -16.78
N PRO A 79 5.59 0.52 -17.94
CA PRO A 79 6.89 -0.16 -18.01
C PRO A 79 8.04 0.66 -17.44
N GLU A 80 8.00 1.98 -17.62
CA GLU A 80 9.02 2.91 -17.11
C GLU A 80 9.03 2.93 -15.57
N PHE A 81 7.87 2.95 -14.95
CA PHE A 81 7.79 2.94 -13.49
C PHE A 81 8.09 1.55 -12.92
N ILE A 82 7.67 0.48 -13.58
CA ILE A 82 8.05 -0.90 -13.20
C ILE A 82 9.56 -1.06 -13.20
N SER A 83 10.28 -0.50 -14.19
CA SER A 83 11.76 -0.48 -14.19
C SER A 83 12.31 0.25 -12.95
N THR A 84 11.73 1.40 -12.58
CA THR A 84 12.10 2.12 -11.36
C THR A 84 11.88 1.27 -10.10
N VAL A 85 10.79 0.52 -10.03
CA VAL A 85 10.52 -0.40 -8.92
C VAL A 85 11.53 -1.55 -8.88
N SER A 86 11.85 -2.14 -10.04
CA SER A 86 12.86 -3.20 -10.15
C SER A 86 14.25 -2.70 -9.70
N GLU A 87 14.66 -1.52 -10.13
CA GLU A 87 15.93 -0.90 -9.70
C GLU A 87 15.96 -0.64 -8.18
N ALA A 88 14.86 -0.14 -7.62
CA ALA A 88 14.76 0.19 -6.20
C ALA A 88 14.72 -1.04 -5.28
N THR A 89 14.21 -2.16 -5.76
CA THR A 89 14.01 -3.39 -4.96
C THR A 89 15.00 -4.51 -5.29
N GLY A 90 15.67 -4.43 -6.45
CA GLY A 90 16.51 -5.50 -6.98
C GLY A 90 15.70 -6.73 -7.41
N ILE A 91 14.42 -6.57 -7.70
CA ILE A 91 13.52 -7.66 -8.14
C ILE A 91 13.19 -7.42 -9.61
N ASP A 92 13.57 -8.36 -10.45
CA ASP A 92 13.31 -8.34 -11.88
C ASP A 92 11.98 -9.02 -12.25
N ASP A 93 11.58 -8.90 -13.51
CA ASP A 93 10.39 -9.54 -14.09
C ASP A 93 9.08 -9.24 -13.33
N LEU A 94 8.95 -8.02 -12.81
CA LEU A 94 7.76 -7.56 -12.11
C LEU A 94 6.56 -7.48 -13.06
N LEU A 95 5.43 -7.97 -12.59
CA LEU A 95 4.13 -8.01 -13.27
C LEU A 95 3.13 -7.17 -12.49
N ILE A 96 2.18 -6.58 -13.20
CA ILE A 96 1.03 -5.89 -12.61
C ILE A 96 -0.16 -6.87 -12.44
N ASP A 97 -1.14 -6.44 -11.65
CA ASP A 97 -2.44 -7.09 -11.51
C ASP A 97 -3.52 -6.12 -12.01
N ASP A 98 -3.99 -6.31 -13.22
CA ASP A 98 -5.02 -5.47 -13.85
C ASP A 98 -6.34 -5.41 -13.04
N GLU A 99 -6.57 -6.37 -12.17
CA GLU A 99 -7.73 -6.44 -11.28
C GLU A 99 -7.51 -5.70 -9.94
N LEU A 100 -6.29 -5.26 -9.63
CA LEU A 100 -5.91 -4.59 -8.37
C LEU A 100 -6.34 -5.38 -7.12
N TYR A 101 -6.22 -6.70 -7.14
CA TYR A 101 -6.67 -7.57 -6.05
C TYR A 101 -5.96 -7.26 -4.72
N GLY A 102 -6.73 -6.76 -3.75
CA GLY A 102 -6.23 -6.34 -2.44
C GLY A 102 -5.39 -5.05 -2.47
N GLY A 103 -5.26 -4.42 -3.65
CA GLY A 103 -4.75 -3.06 -3.83
C GLY A 103 -5.89 -2.04 -3.92
N GLY A 104 -5.60 -0.81 -4.30
CA GLY A 104 -6.57 0.24 -4.52
C GLY A 104 -6.59 1.32 -3.45
N LEU A 105 -7.73 2.00 -3.27
CA LEU A 105 -7.87 3.09 -2.30
C LEU A 105 -8.32 2.57 -0.94
N PHE A 106 -7.64 3.04 0.10
CA PHE A 106 -7.95 2.71 1.49
C PHE A 106 -8.21 3.96 2.31
N LEU A 107 -9.29 3.93 3.11
CA LEU A 107 -9.72 5.01 3.98
C LEU A 107 -9.87 4.49 5.41
N HIS A 108 -8.99 4.94 6.29
CA HIS A 108 -8.99 4.59 7.71
C HIS A 108 -9.47 5.80 8.53
N PRO A 109 -10.61 5.71 9.23
CA PRO A 109 -11.11 6.80 10.08
C PRO A 109 -10.38 6.84 11.44
N THR A 110 -10.63 7.90 12.19
CA THR A 110 -10.24 8.01 13.60
C THR A 110 -10.59 6.74 14.38
N GLY A 111 -9.64 6.25 15.16
CA GLY A 111 -9.73 5.01 15.94
C GLY A 111 -9.22 3.77 15.21
N SER A 112 -9.07 3.82 13.89
CA SER A 112 -8.53 2.71 13.10
C SER A 112 -7.08 2.43 13.43
N HIS A 113 -6.69 1.17 13.25
CA HIS A 113 -5.31 0.69 13.30
C HIS A 113 -5.16 -0.51 12.36
N LEU A 114 -3.96 -1.02 12.22
CA LEU A 114 -3.70 -2.30 11.59
C LEU A 114 -2.61 -3.02 12.38
N THR A 115 -2.97 -4.17 12.94
CA THR A 115 -2.07 -4.98 13.76
C THR A 115 -0.82 -5.39 12.98
N THR A 116 0.31 -5.50 13.66
CA THR A 116 1.58 -5.94 13.07
C THR A 116 1.42 -7.28 12.36
N HIS A 117 1.95 -7.36 11.16
CA HIS A 117 1.82 -8.55 10.30
C HIS A 117 2.92 -8.59 9.24
N VAL A 118 3.00 -9.71 8.55
CA VAL A 118 3.53 -9.79 7.19
C VAL A 118 2.39 -10.05 6.23
N ASP A 119 2.46 -9.47 5.05
CA ASP A 119 1.42 -9.59 4.03
C ASP A 119 1.27 -11.02 3.51
N PHE A 120 0.09 -11.36 2.99
CA PHE A 120 -0.06 -12.59 2.24
C PHE A 120 0.82 -12.57 0.98
N ASN A 121 1.37 -13.71 0.63
CA ASN A 121 2.43 -13.83 -0.35
C ASN A 121 1.98 -14.31 -1.73
N PHE A 122 0.73 -14.75 -1.91
CA PHE A 122 0.29 -15.37 -3.15
C PHE A 122 -1.15 -15.00 -3.50
N ASN A 123 -1.36 -14.56 -4.74
CA ASN A 123 -2.68 -14.31 -5.30
C ASN A 123 -3.20 -15.57 -6.01
N ASN A 124 -4.23 -16.19 -5.44
CA ASN A 124 -4.79 -17.45 -5.97
C ASN A 124 -5.55 -17.29 -7.29
N ASP A 125 -6.03 -16.10 -7.61
CA ASP A 125 -6.83 -15.87 -8.82
C ASP A 125 -5.92 -15.80 -10.05
N ILE A 126 -4.84 -15.02 -9.97
CA ILE A 126 -3.87 -14.85 -11.06
C ILE A 126 -2.66 -15.78 -10.98
N LYS A 127 -2.52 -16.57 -9.90
CA LYS A 127 -1.41 -17.53 -9.66
C LYS A 127 -0.02 -16.88 -9.66
N LEU A 128 0.10 -15.72 -9.03
CA LEU A 128 1.34 -14.96 -8.92
C LEU A 128 1.70 -14.70 -7.44
N TYR A 129 3.00 -14.58 -7.17
CA TYR A 129 3.53 -14.18 -5.88
C TYR A 129 3.54 -12.67 -5.76
N ARG A 130 3.13 -12.14 -4.60
CA ARG A 130 3.31 -10.73 -4.25
C ARG A 130 4.76 -10.44 -4.00
N ALA A 131 5.36 -9.60 -4.82
CA ALA A 131 6.78 -9.27 -4.74
C ALA A 131 7.04 -7.93 -4.07
N VAL A 132 6.25 -6.90 -4.42
CA VAL A 132 6.46 -5.54 -3.92
C VAL A 132 5.14 -4.90 -3.57
N ASN A 133 5.10 -4.17 -2.44
CA ASN A 133 4.01 -3.28 -2.05
C ASN A 133 4.44 -1.83 -2.20
N LEU A 134 3.59 -1.01 -2.83
CA LEU A 134 3.70 0.43 -2.89
C LEU A 134 2.54 1.05 -2.10
N LEU A 135 2.86 1.95 -1.17
CA LEU A 135 1.90 2.73 -0.39
C LEU A 135 2.10 4.22 -0.69
N TYR A 136 1.13 4.84 -1.35
CA TYR A 136 1.14 6.28 -1.62
C TYR A 136 0.10 6.99 -0.77
N TYR A 137 0.52 7.95 0.06
CA TYR A 137 -0.35 8.66 0.99
C TYR A 137 -0.96 9.91 0.40
N MET A 138 -2.26 10.08 0.65
CA MET A 138 -3.07 11.21 0.20
C MET A 138 -3.70 11.98 1.36
N SER A 139 -3.21 11.81 2.61
CA SER A 139 -3.74 12.48 3.79
C SER A 139 -3.07 13.82 4.00
N ASP A 140 -3.86 14.86 4.24
CA ASP A 140 -3.42 16.21 4.63
C ASP A 140 -3.89 16.62 6.03
N ASP A 141 -4.77 15.81 6.64
CA ASP A 141 -5.47 16.08 7.89
C ASP A 141 -5.38 14.90 8.89
N CYS A 142 -4.44 13.97 8.71
CA CYS A 142 -4.32 12.77 9.54
C CYS A 142 -3.28 12.97 10.66
N GLU A 143 -3.69 12.72 11.90
CA GLU A 143 -2.81 12.59 13.05
C GLU A 143 -2.78 11.13 13.51
N GLY A 144 -1.59 10.57 13.76
CA GLY A 144 -1.39 9.13 13.94
C GLY A 144 -1.60 8.37 12.63
N GLY A 145 -1.88 7.07 12.71
CA GLY A 145 -1.99 6.22 11.53
C GLY A 145 -0.65 5.99 10.83
N ASP A 146 0.46 6.15 11.55
CA ASP A 146 1.80 5.94 11.00
C ASP A 146 1.98 4.49 10.55
N PHE A 147 2.70 4.32 9.47
CA PHE A 147 3.19 3.02 9.05
C PHE A 147 4.40 2.66 9.91
N GLU A 148 4.25 1.63 10.70
CA GLU A 148 5.27 1.17 11.64
C GLU A 148 6.04 -0.02 11.07
N LEU A 149 7.37 0.07 11.11
CA LEU A 149 8.29 -0.97 10.66
C LEU A 149 8.93 -1.65 11.86
N TYR A 150 8.92 -2.98 11.84
CA TYR A 150 9.42 -3.82 12.91
C TYR A 150 10.55 -4.71 12.40
N ASP A 151 11.50 -5.02 13.27
CA ASP A 151 12.51 -6.05 13.00
C ASP A 151 11.96 -7.48 13.19
N THR A 152 12.81 -8.47 13.02
CA THR A 152 12.45 -9.88 13.17
C THR A 152 12.18 -10.29 14.64
N ASP A 153 12.63 -9.49 15.60
CA ASP A 153 12.32 -9.66 17.03
C ASP A 153 11.04 -8.92 17.44
N LEU A 154 10.31 -8.40 16.44
CA LEU A 154 9.06 -7.64 16.58
C LEU A 154 9.23 -6.35 17.40
N GLN A 155 10.43 -5.79 17.41
CA GLN A 155 10.67 -4.48 18.01
C GLN A 155 10.43 -3.39 16.97
N LYS A 156 9.60 -2.40 17.32
CA LYS A 156 9.35 -1.24 16.45
C LYS A 156 10.63 -0.42 16.28
N GLN A 157 11.04 -0.25 15.05
CA GLN A 157 12.27 0.45 14.69
C GLN A 157 12.03 1.80 14.05
N LYS A 158 10.90 1.96 13.31
CA LYS A 158 10.60 3.19 12.57
C LYS A 158 9.10 3.41 12.49
N SER A 159 8.70 4.68 12.44
CA SER A 159 7.34 5.13 12.11
C SER A 159 7.39 6.12 10.96
N VAL A 160 6.52 5.97 9.99
CA VAL A 160 6.39 6.88 8.85
C VAL A 160 4.98 7.44 8.86
N PRO A 161 4.82 8.76 9.13
CA PRO A 161 3.50 9.39 9.16
C PRO A 161 2.86 9.39 7.76
N PRO A 162 1.52 9.25 7.66
CA PRO A 162 0.81 9.19 6.39
C PRO A 162 0.60 10.59 5.78
N LYS A 163 1.68 11.33 5.55
CA LYS A 163 1.64 12.68 4.98
C LYS A 163 1.32 12.65 3.49
N LEU A 164 0.60 13.68 3.04
CA LEU A 164 0.33 13.90 1.63
C LEU A 164 1.63 13.85 0.81
N ASN A 165 1.57 13.17 -0.34
CA ASN A 165 2.68 13.02 -1.29
C ASN A 165 3.87 12.17 -0.79
N THR A 166 3.70 11.44 0.32
CA THR A 166 4.69 10.45 0.79
C THR A 166 4.40 9.10 0.13
N CYS A 167 5.46 8.43 -0.31
CA CYS A 167 5.39 7.09 -0.86
C CYS A 167 6.38 6.15 -0.17
N ILE A 168 5.94 4.92 0.10
CA ILE A 168 6.76 3.84 0.61
C ILE A 168 6.70 2.68 -0.37
N LEU A 169 7.84 2.08 -0.64
CA LEU A 169 7.99 0.91 -1.51
C LEU A 169 8.78 -0.16 -0.78
N PHE A 170 8.32 -1.39 -0.73
CA PHE A 170 9.07 -2.46 -0.09
C PHE A 170 8.80 -3.84 -0.68
N ALA A 171 9.84 -4.67 -0.69
CA ALA A 171 9.71 -6.08 -1.06
C ALA A 171 8.87 -6.84 -0.03
N THR A 172 7.90 -7.60 -0.50
CA THR A 172 7.09 -8.48 0.34
C THR A 172 7.87 -9.76 0.62
N ASN A 173 8.13 -10.05 1.89
CA ASN A 173 8.74 -11.29 2.33
C ASN A 173 8.36 -11.61 3.78
N ASN A 174 8.83 -12.76 4.31
CA ASN A 174 8.46 -13.23 5.64
C ASN A 174 9.15 -12.48 6.81
N LYS A 175 9.95 -11.44 6.52
CA LYS A 175 10.70 -10.64 7.51
C LYS A 175 10.26 -9.18 7.54
N THR A 176 9.47 -8.71 6.55
CA THR A 176 9.00 -7.32 6.46
C THR A 176 7.78 -7.09 7.35
N TYR A 177 7.98 -7.23 8.66
CA TYR A 177 6.92 -6.98 9.65
C TYR A 177 6.56 -5.50 9.69
N HIS A 178 5.28 -5.22 9.55
CA HIS A 178 4.76 -3.85 9.57
C HIS A 178 3.35 -3.80 10.15
N GLY A 179 2.93 -2.60 10.52
CA GLY A 179 1.60 -2.33 11.06
C GLY A 179 1.22 -0.86 10.86
N VAL A 180 0.10 -0.48 11.43
CA VAL A 180 -0.36 0.92 11.45
C VAL A 180 -0.82 1.25 12.85
N ASN A 181 -0.21 2.26 13.47
CA ASN A 181 -0.65 2.73 14.77
C ASN A 181 -2.05 3.38 14.69
N LYS A 182 -2.63 3.69 15.82
CA LYS A 182 -3.97 4.23 15.89
C LYS A 182 -4.07 5.60 15.22
N VAL A 183 -5.03 5.77 14.32
CA VAL A 183 -5.45 7.09 13.79
C VAL A 183 -6.09 7.87 14.94
N ILE A 184 -5.48 8.98 15.33
CA ILE A 184 -5.90 9.82 16.46
C ILE A 184 -6.99 10.78 16.01
N SER A 185 -6.79 11.45 14.87
CA SER A 185 -7.76 12.36 14.28
C SER A 185 -7.66 12.37 12.75
N GLY A 186 -8.73 12.80 12.07
CA GLY A 186 -8.80 12.87 10.61
C GLY A 186 -8.94 11.51 9.93
N TYR A 187 -8.41 11.42 8.72
CA TYR A 187 -8.50 10.23 7.87
C TYR A 187 -7.15 9.86 7.28
N ARG A 188 -6.72 8.62 7.48
CA ARG A 188 -5.58 8.06 6.76
C ARG A 188 -6.05 7.58 5.39
N LYS A 189 -5.65 8.30 4.33
CA LYS A 189 -6.00 8.05 2.92
C LYS A 189 -4.78 7.54 2.19
N LEU A 190 -4.89 6.45 1.46
CA LEU A 190 -3.78 5.96 0.64
C LEU A 190 -4.26 5.16 -0.57
N LEU A 191 -3.39 5.10 -1.57
CA LEU A 191 -3.38 4.09 -2.61
C LEU A 191 -2.36 3.01 -2.22
N SER A 192 -2.76 1.75 -2.26
CA SER A 192 -1.86 0.59 -2.19
C SER A 192 -1.86 -0.12 -3.53
N LEU A 193 -0.69 -0.43 -4.04
CA LEU A 193 -0.52 -1.12 -5.31
C LEU A 193 0.50 -2.25 -5.15
N TRP A 194 0.25 -3.38 -5.82
CA TRP A 194 1.06 -4.57 -5.73
C TRP A 194 1.71 -4.89 -7.07
N TYR A 195 3.00 -5.27 -7.00
CA TYR A 195 3.71 -5.89 -8.10
C TYR A 195 3.98 -7.35 -7.77
N TYR A 196 3.96 -8.19 -8.78
CA TYR A 196 3.98 -9.64 -8.66
C TYR A 196 5.13 -10.26 -9.42
N THR A 197 5.45 -11.52 -9.09
CA THR A 197 6.38 -12.36 -9.82
C THR A 197 5.78 -13.75 -10.03
N LYS A 198 6.28 -14.49 -11.03
CA LYS A 198 5.85 -15.87 -11.27
C LYS A 198 6.38 -16.83 -10.21
N GLU A 199 7.59 -16.57 -9.74
CA GLU A 199 8.29 -17.36 -8.73
C GLU A 199 8.43 -16.56 -7.45
N PRO A 200 8.56 -17.19 -6.26
CA PRO A 200 8.77 -16.49 -5.02
C PRO A 200 10.12 -15.74 -5.02
N THR A 201 10.12 -14.51 -4.54
CA THR A 201 11.34 -13.73 -4.37
C THR A 201 12.16 -14.22 -3.17
N LYS A 202 13.41 -13.76 -3.06
CA LYS A 202 14.27 -14.08 -1.93
C LYS A 202 13.57 -13.79 -0.58
N ASP A 203 13.74 -14.69 0.37
CA ASP A 203 13.13 -14.62 1.72
C ASP A 203 11.58 -14.70 1.75
N LEU A 204 10.91 -14.85 0.59
CA LEU A 204 9.50 -15.16 0.54
C LEU A 204 9.27 -16.67 0.67
N SER A 205 8.23 -17.05 1.40
CA SER A 205 7.83 -18.47 1.49
C SER A 205 7.32 -18.97 0.12
N GLU A 206 7.84 -20.12 -0.33
CA GLU A 206 7.32 -20.81 -1.52
C GLU A 206 5.89 -21.34 -1.31
N GLN A 207 5.52 -21.57 -0.05
CA GLN A 207 4.17 -22.02 0.28
C GLN A 207 3.22 -20.82 0.38
N PRO A 208 2.09 -20.82 -0.33
CA PRO A 208 1.06 -19.82 -0.21
C PRO A 208 0.55 -19.69 1.22
N HIS A 209 0.53 -18.47 1.75
CA HIS A 209 -0.06 -18.17 3.05
C HIS A 209 -0.90 -16.89 3.00
N ARG A 210 -1.85 -16.79 3.92
CA ARG A 210 -2.60 -15.57 4.19
C ARG A 210 -1.73 -14.59 4.99
N THR A 211 -2.21 -13.36 5.18
CA THR A 211 -1.60 -12.39 6.11
C THR A 211 -1.32 -13.06 7.46
N LEU A 212 -0.07 -13.01 7.91
CA LEU A 212 0.37 -13.58 9.17
C LEU A 212 0.38 -12.49 10.24
N TRP A 213 -0.67 -12.47 11.05
CA TRP A 213 -0.85 -11.51 12.13
C TRP A 213 0.00 -11.89 13.36
N VAL A 214 0.68 -10.89 13.92
CA VAL A 214 1.36 -11.01 15.22
C VAL A 214 0.30 -10.89 16.31
N LYS A 215 0.24 -11.89 17.20
CA LYS A 215 -0.70 -11.94 18.33
C LYS A 215 -0.08 -11.40 19.60
#